data_a71b050f4cacbdc517537f7be1955938
#
_entry.id   a71b050f4cacbdc517537f7be1955938
#
_cell.length_a   1.000
_cell.length_b   1.000
_cell.length_c   1.000
_cell.angle_alpha   90.00
_cell.angle_beta   90.00
_cell.angle_gamma   90.00
#
_symmetry.space_group_name_H-M   'P 1'
#
loop_
_entity.id
_entity.type
_entity.pdbx_description
1 polymer ?
#
loop_
_entity_poly.entity_id
_entity_poly.type
_entity_poly.pdbx_seq_one_letter_code
_entity_poly.pdbx_strand_id
1 'polypeptide(L)'
;MRLSAFTVVDGAPLPARPVSDRYADVLGLADAAEAGGLSALWIAEHHFQPGGLCPSPPVLLAACGERTRRLRLGVLVSVLPFHRPIELAEQYAMVDRLTGGRLNLGVGSGYIPLEFEGFGVDPATKRERFDRHLETLLAALDGQEVRAEEPSARPVRLNVLPVQRPHPPIWIAVQRREAIPFVARRGASLALVPYATVANPEELAAEIREFREQLPEGVRAEVAVALHLYAGAQPGLAREALQRYLDARLATQSVFYQEKVQRDPHHADARAIEASGFALLGSPREVADRLRRFAEIGVDEVLGIFDFGGLAASEVQASVRALGDAWRS
;
A
#
# COMPACT_ATOMS: atom_id res chain seq x y z
N MET A 1 -5.21 -16.11 -6.26
CA MET A 1 -4.41 -14.94 -5.82
C MET A 1 -4.44 -13.90 -6.92
N ARG A 2 -4.61 -12.62 -6.55
CA ARG A 2 -4.56 -11.49 -7.48
C ARG A 2 -3.15 -10.91 -7.52
N LEU A 3 -2.81 -10.28 -8.67
CA LEU A 3 -1.60 -9.49 -8.84
C LEU A 3 -1.98 -8.03 -9.07
N SER A 4 -1.39 -7.13 -8.32
CA SER A 4 -1.63 -5.69 -8.37
C SER A 4 -0.32 -4.91 -8.40
N ALA A 5 -0.35 -3.67 -8.84
CA ALA A 5 0.77 -2.75 -8.70
C ALA A 5 0.63 -1.93 -7.41
N PHE A 6 1.76 -1.55 -6.81
CA PHE A 6 1.84 -0.66 -5.67
C PHE A 6 2.97 0.34 -5.85
N THR A 7 2.72 1.61 -5.58
CA THR A 7 3.72 2.67 -5.63
C THR A 7 3.71 3.51 -4.36
N VAL A 8 4.90 3.85 -3.89
CA VAL A 8 5.09 4.85 -2.83
C VAL A 8 5.32 6.26 -3.39
N VAL A 9 5.30 6.39 -4.72
CA VAL A 9 5.62 7.64 -5.44
C VAL A 9 6.98 8.18 -4.99
N ASP A 10 8.00 7.32 -5.01
CA ASP A 10 9.31 7.61 -4.45
C ASP A 10 10.04 8.71 -5.25
N GLY A 11 10.51 9.74 -4.56
CA GLY A 11 11.30 10.84 -5.12
C GLY A 11 12.81 10.72 -4.89
N ALA A 12 13.26 9.78 -4.07
CA ALA A 12 14.66 9.55 -3.71
C ALA A 12 15.14 8.16 -4.18
N PRO A 13 16.41 7.97 -4.49
CA PRO A 13 17.59 8.86 -4.55
C PRO A 13 17.89 9.32 -5.98
N LEU A 14 16.94 9.91 -6.66
CA LEU A 14 17.06 10.17 -8.09
C LEU A 14 17.68 11.52 -8.41
N PRO A 15 18.31 11.66 -9.60
CA PRO A 15 18.60 12.98 -10.10
C PRO A 15 17.32 13.80 -10.04
N ALA A 16 17.45 15.08 -9.65
CA ALA A 16 16.33 15.98 -9.47
C ALA A 16 15.46 16.02 -10.74
N ARG A 17 14.34 15.31 -10.71
CA ARG A 17 13.30 15.37 -11.74
C ARG A 17 12.14 16.21 -11.22
N PRO A 18 11.44 16.96 -12.07
CA PRO A 18 10.20 17.63 -11.66
C PRO A 18 9.22 16.65 -11.01
N VAL A 19 8.56 17.07 -9.94
CA VAL A 19 7.54 16.25 -9.26
C VAL A 19 6.40 15.88 -10.21
N SER A 20 6.06 16.76 -11.16
CA SER A 20 5.10 16.51 -12.24
C SER A 20 5.40 15.24 -13.04
N ASP A 21 6.69 14.97 -13.30
CA ASP A 21 7.11 13.78 -14.03
C ASP A 21 6.83 12.51 -13.24
N ARG A 22 6.95 12.58 -11.91
CA ARG A 22 6.61 11.45 -11.03
C ARG A 22 5.12 11.14 -11.04
N TYR A 23 4.27 12.17 -11.05
CA TYR A 23 2.84 11.94 -11.22
C TYR A 23 2.49 11.39 -12.60
N ALA A 24 3.17 11.86 -13.66
CA ALA A 24 3.03 11.28 -14.99
C ALA A 24 3.47 9.79 -15.04
N ASP A 25 4.55 9.43 -14.34
CA ASP A 25 5.00 8.04 -14.21
C ASP A 25 3.91 7.17 -13.52
N VAL A 26 3.26 7.66 -12.46
CA VAL A 26 2.15 6.94 -11.79
C VAL A 26 0.94 6.78 -12.70
N LEU A 27 0.58 7.81 -13.45
CA LEU A 27 -0.50 7.71 -14.44
C LEU A 27 -0.16 6.69 -15.53
N GLY A 28 1.09 6.67 -16.02
CA GLY A 28 1.59 5.65 -16.94
C GLY A 28 1.64 4.24 -16.34
N LEU A 29 1.89 4.12 -15.03
CA LEU A 29 1.82 2.85 -14.30
C LEU A 29 0.37 2.33 -14.23
N ALA A 30 -0.62 3.22 -14.02
CA ALA A 30 -2.03 2.86 -14.05
C ALA A 30 -2.44 2.30 -15.42
N ASP A 31 -2.03 2.97 -16.51
CA ASP A 31 -2.28 2.50 -17.87
C ASP A 31 -1.62 1.13 -18.13
N ALA A 32 -0.38 0.95 -17.69
CA ALA A 32 0.35 -0.31 -17.84
C ALA A 32 -0.27 -1.45 -17.05
N ALA A 33 -0.71 -1.17 -15.80
CA ALA A 33 -1.39 -2.13 -14.94
C ALA A 33 -2.73 -2.58 -15.54
N GLU A 34 -3.54 -1.66 -16.04
CA GLU A 34 -4.79 -2.01 -16.72
C GLU A 34 -4.55 -2.81 -18.00
N ALA A 35 -3.61 -2.40 -18.85
CA ALA A 35 -3.25 -3.10 -20.07
C ALA A 35 -2.67 -4.49 -19.79
N GLY A 36 -1.82 -4.61 -18.75
CA GLY A 36 -1.28 -5.87 -18.25
C GLY A 36 -2.32 -6.77 -17.56
N GLY A 37 -3.55 -6.29 -17.34
CA GLY A 37 -4.61 -7.05 -16.68
C GLY A 37 -4.37 -7.28 -15.19
N LEU A 38 -3.61 -6.40 -14.53
CA LEU A 38 -3.47 -6.40 -13.08
C LEU A 38 -4.81 -6.05 -12.42
N SER A 39 -4.97 -6.48 -11.17
CA SER A 39 -6.24 -6.32 -10.45
C SER A 39 -6.43 -4.91 -9.90
N ALA A 40 -5.37 -4.28 -9.41
CA ALA A 40 -5.42 -2.94 -8.83
C ALA A 40 -4.11 -2.17 -9.02
N LEU A 41 -4.20 -0.84 -8.86
CA LEU A 41 -3.08 0.03 -8.51
C LEU A 41 -3.30 0.59 -7.11
N TRP A 42 -2.31 0.39 -6.23
CA TRP A 42 -2.29 0.92 -4.87
C TRP A 42 -1.28 2.06 -4.76
N ILE A 43 -1.62 3.10 -4.01
CA ILE A 43 -0.78 4.30 -3.83
C ILE A 43 -0.61 4.56 -2.33
N ALA A 44 0.64 4.79 -1.88
CA ALA A 44 0.91 5.15 -0.50
C ALA A 44 0.75 6.65 -0.25
N GLU A 45 0.40 7.02 0.99
CA GLU A 45 0.42 8.40 1.49
C GLU A 45 1.72 8.65 2.25
N HIS A 46 2.42 9.74 1.89
CA HIS A 46 3.58 10.23 2.61
C HIS A 46 3.69 11.74 2.56
N HIS A 47 4.30 12.34 3.59
CA HIS A 47 4.40 13.78 3.76
C HIS A 47 5.82 14.21 4.14
N PHE A 48 6.19 15.43 3.75
CA PHE A 48 7.37 16.19 4.21
C PHE A 48 8.73 15.54 3.95
N GLN A 49 8.80 14.48 3.16
CA GLN A 49 10.03 13.73 2.91
C GLN A 49 10.18 13.34 1.43
N PRO A 50 11.42 13.17 0.94
CA PRO A 50 11.64 12.78 -0.46
C PRO A 50 11.28 11.32 -0.77
N GLY A 51 11.10 10.46 0.24
CA GLY A 51 10.75 9.04 0.06
C GLY A 51 9.27 8.77 -0.23
N GLY A 52 8.48 9.80 -0.49
CA GLY A 52 7.08 9.65 -0.90
C GLY A 52 6.46 10.99 -1.24
N LEU A 53 6.07 11.15 -2.50
CA LEU A 53 5.59 12.41 -3.07
C LEU A 53 4.06 12.44 -3.26
N CYS A 54 3.31 11.65 -2.48
CA CYS A 54 1.85 11.62 -2.55
C CYS A 54 1.22 12.06 -1.21
N PRO A 55 1.05 13.37 -0.97
CA PRO A 55 0.43 13.86 0.26
C PRO A 55 -1.10 13.73 0.25
N SER A 56 -1.73 13.45 -0.89
CA SER A 56 -3.18 13.33 -1.03
C SER A 56 -3.54 12.21 -2.01
N PRO A 57 -3.56 10.95 -1.56
CA PRO A 57 -3.96 9.83 -2.40
C PRO A 57 -5.31 10.01 -3.10
N PRO A 58 -6.37 10.59 -2.50
CA PRO A 58 -7.64 10.79 -3.20
C PRO A 58 -7.51 11.57 -4.52
N VAL A 59 -6.65 12.59 -4.55
CA VAL A 59 -6.41 13.40 -5.76
C VAL A 59 -5.78 12.56 -6.87
N LEU A 60 -4.73 11.77 -6.54
CA LEU A 60 -4.02 10.97 -7.52
C LEU A 60 -4.85 9.75 -7.97
N LEU A 61 -5.61 9.14 -7.06
CA LEU A 61 -6.54 8.05 -7.38
C LEU A 61 -7.66 8.50 -8.32
N ALA A 62 -8.20 9.71 -8.13
CA ALA A 62 -9.19 10.27 -9.05
C ALA A 62 -8.61 10.44 -10.46
N ALA A 63 -7.37 10.97 -10.57
CA ALA A 63 -6.68 11.11 -11.85
C ALA A 63 -6.42 9.75 -12.54
N CYS A 64 -5.98 8.73 -11.78
CA CYS A 64 -5.84 7.36 -12.29
C CYS A 64 -7.20 6.77 -12.71
N GLY A 65 -8.26 7.10 -11.99
CA GLY A 65 -9.62 6.64 -12.24
C GLY A 65 -10.17 7.06 -13.59
N GLU A 66 -9.87 8.29 -14.02
CA GLU A 66 -10.27 8.81 -15.33
C GLU A 66 -9.53 8.14 -16.49
N ARG A 67 -8.32 7.63 -16.25
CA ARG A 67 -7.51 6.94 -17.28
C ARG A 67 -7.85 5.47 -17.43
N THR A 68 -8.43 4.85 -16.40
CA THR A 68 -8.68 3.41 -16.33
C THR A 68 -10.18 3.10 -16.29
N ARG A 69 -10.58 1.89 -16.70
CA ARG A 69 -12.00 1.49 -16.73
C ARG A 69 -12.29 0.25 -15.88
N ARG A 70 -11.33 -0.65 -15.71
CA ARG A 70 -11.48 -1.92 -15.00
C ARG A 70 -10.59 -2.03 -13.78
N LEU A 71 -9.40 -1.42 -13.83
CA LEU A 71 -8.41 -1.45 -12.76
C LEU A 71 -9.02 -0.91 -11.45
N ARG A 72 -8.96 -1.68 -10.38
CA ARG A 72 -9.30 -1.16 -9.05
C ARG A 72 -8.22 -0.19 -8.59
N LEU A 73 -8.60 0.75 -7.76
CA LEU A 73 -7.72 1.81 -7.27
C LEU A 73 -7.71 1.78 -5.75
N GLY A 74 -6.53 1.67 -5.16
CA GLY A 74 -6.38 1.54 -3.72
C GLY A 74 -5.44 2.58 -3.13
N VAL A 75 -5.73 3.00 -1.91
CA VAL A 75 -4.73 3.64 -1.06
C VAL A 75 -4.16 2.61 -0.08
N LEU A 76 -2.85 2.62 0.12
CA LEU A 76 -2.19 1.78 1.12
C LEU A 76 -0.98 2.51 1.72
N VAL A 77 -1.27 3.32 2.73
CA VAL A 77 -2.50 3.56 3.49
C VAL A 77 -2.83 5.04 3.53
N SER A 78 -4.08 5.39 3.83
CA SER A 78 -4.35 6.70 4.44
C SER A 78 -3.97 6.67 5.90
N VAL A 79 -3.18 7.64 6.33
CA VAL A 79 -2.68 7.74 7.72
C VAL A 79 -3.71 8.44 8.58
N LEU A 80 -4.68 7.70 9.10
CA LEU A 80 -5.86 8.27 9.76
C LEU A 80 -5.57 9.31 10.86
N PRO A 81 -4.51 9.17 11.71
CA PRO A 81 -4.21 10.17 12.71
C PRO A 81 -3.92 11.58 12.18
N PHE A 82 -3.58 11.73 10.91
CA PHE A 82 -3.26 13.03 10.30
C PHE A 82 -4.48 13.72 9.68
N HIS A 83 -5.60 13.02 9.55
CA HIS A 83 -6.78 13.49 8.83
C HIS A 83 -7.95 13.82 9.75
N ARG A 84 -8.84 14.67 9.27
CA ARG A 84 -10.19 14.83 9.80
C ARG A 84 -11.07 13.74 9.16
N PRO A 85 -11.62 12.79 9.94
CA PRO A 85 -12.22 11.58 9.38
C PRO A 85 -13.45 11.84 8.51
N ILE A 86 -14.26 12.87 8.81
CA ILE A 86 -15.43 13.22 8.00
C ILE A 86 -15.01 13.76 6.63
N GLU A 87 -14.03 14.68 6.58
CA GLU A 87 -13.50 15.22 5.35
C GLU A 87 -12.86 14.12 4.47
N LEU A 88 -12.11 13.22 5.09
CA LEU A 88 -11.51 12.07 4.40
C LEU A 88 -12.59 11.13 3.83
N ALA A 89 -13.70 10.93 4.56
CA ALA A 89 -14.84 10.15 4.08
C ALA A 89 -15.49 10.78 2.84
N GLU A 90 -15.68 12.10 2.82
CA GLU A 90 -16.19 12.81 1.65
C GLU A 90 -15.28 12.63 0.43
N GLN A 91 -13.97 12.79 0.61
CA GLN A 91 -12.99 12.62 -0.47
C GLN A 91 -13.03 11.18 -1.05
N TYR A 92 -13.03 10.15 -0.22
CA TYR A 92 -13.08 8.77 -0.69
C TYR A 92 -14.46 8.37 -1.24
N ALA A 93 -15.54 8.91 -0.72
CA ALA A 93 -16.85 8.73 -1.34
C ALA A 93 -16.90 9.31 -2.76
N MET A 94 -16.28 10.49 -2.98
CA MET A 94 -16.15 11.06 -4.32
C MET A 94 -15.27 10.20 -5.24
N VAL A 95 -14.11 9.72 -4.76
CA VAL A 95 -13.24 8.82 -5.55
C VAL A 95 -14.00 7.55 -5.95
N ASP A 96 -14.74 6.95 -5.02
CA ASP A 96 -15.52 5.74 -5.30
C ASP A 96 -16.62 5.99 -6.35
N ARG A 97 -17.28 7.16 -6.30
CA ARG A 97 -18.24 7.59 -7.33
C ARG A 97 -17.60 7.81 -8.69
N LEU A 98 -16.50 8.57 -8.76
CA LEU A 98 -15.77 8.86 -10.00
C LEU A 98 -15.26 7.58 -10.66
N THR A 99 -14.87 6.60 -9.86
CA THR A 99 -14.34 5.31 -10.33
C THR A 99 -15.40 4.23 -10.54
N GLY A 100 -16.68 4.53 -10.25
CA GLY A 100 -17.78 3.55 -10.42
C GLY A 100 -17.68 2.35 -9.48
N GLY A 101 -17.22 2.54 -8.22
CA GLY A 101 -17.12 1.47 -7.22
C GLY A 101 -15.84 0.65 -7.30
N ARG A 102 -14.75 1.22 -7.86
CA ARG A 102 -13.46 0.53 -7.97
C ARG A 102 -12.47 0.85 -6.85
N LEU A 103 -12.86 1.61 -5.83
CA LEU A 103 -11.99 1.99 -4.72
C LEU A 103 -11.76 0.81 -3.75
N ASN A 104 -10.50 0.66 -3.30
CA ASN A 104 -10.10 -0.09 -2.11
C ASN A 104 -9.51 0.90 -1.10
N LEU A 105 -9.90 0.79 0.17
CA LEU A 105 -9.50 1.75 1.20
C LEU A 105 -8.59 1.11 2.25
N GLY A 106 -7.30 1.31 2.10
CA GLY A 106 -6.30 0.93 3.09
C GLY A 106 -6.06 2.04 4.10
N VAL A 107 -5.97 1.69 5.37
CA VAL A 107 -5.77 2.63 6.46
C VAL A 107 -4.63 2.21 7.38
N GLY A 108 -3.98 3.18 8.01
CA GLY A 108 -2.87 2.93 8.91
C GLY A 108 -2.72 4.02 9.98
N SER A 109 -1.91 3.72 11.01
CA SER A 109 -1.70 4.64 12.14
C SER A 109 -0.45 5.53 12.00
N GLY A 110 0.30 5.41 10.91
CA GLY A 110 1.56 6.14 10.72
C GLY A 110 2.74 5.59 11.53
N TYR A 111 3.96 5.93 11.07
CA TYR A 111 5.19 5.46 11.70
C TYR A 111 6.39 6.40 11.53
N ILE A 112 6.29 7.44 10.71
CA ILE A 112 7.38 8.36 10.40
C ILE A 112 7.34 9.56 11.34
N PRO A 113 8.35 9.78 12.21
CA PRO A 113 8.34 10.85 13.20
C PRO A 113 8.13 12.23 12.59
N LEU A 114 8.80 12.55 11.48
CA LEU A 114 8.68 13.83 10.79
C LEU A 114 7.23 14.14 10.36
N GLU A 115 6.45 13.13 9.96
CA GLU A 115 5.06 13.31 9.59
C GLU A 115 4.20 13.67 10.83
N PHE A 116 4.43 13.00 11.98
CA PHE A 116 3.78 13.33 13.23
C PHE A 116 4.10 14.76 13.70
N GLU A 117 5.37 15.16 13.63
CA GLU A 117 5.83 16.51 13.96
C GLU A 117 5.19 17.55 13.04
N GLY A 118 5.19 17.30 11.72
CA GLY A 118 4.65 18.21 10.71
C GLY A 118 3.14 18.44 10.87
N PHE A 119 2.39 17.42 11.32
CA PHE A 119 0.96 17.55 11.61
C PHE A 119 0.64 17.92 13.07
N GLY A 120 1.63 18.06 13.93
CA GLY A 120 1.42 18.36 15.35
C GLY A 120 0.64 17.26 16.09
N VAL A 121 0.80 16.01 15.67
CA VAL A 121 0.15 14.83 16.28
C VAL A 121 1.13 14.13 17.22
N ASP A 122 0.75 13.97 18.49
CA ASP A 122 1.55 13.20 19.45
C ASP A 122 1.55 11.70 19.05
N PRO A 123 2.72 11.11 18.74
CA PRO A 123 2.83 9.70 18.41
C PRO A 123 2.29 8.74 19.48
N ALA A 124 2.29 9.17 20.77
CA ALA A 124 1.73 8.37 21.87
C ALA A 124 0.21 8.18 21.74
N THR A 125 -0.49 9.14 21.11
CA THR A 125 -1.96 9.10 20.94
C THR A 125 -2.39 8.43 19.63
N LYS A 126 -1.45 8.05 18.78
CA LYS A 126 -1.76 7.58 17.41
C LYS A 126 -2.73 6.41 17.33
N ARG A 127 -2.68 5.50 18.32
CA ARG A 127 -3.55 4.32 18.35
C ARG A 127 -4.99 4.70 18.67
N GLU A 128 -5.17 5.51 19.71
CA GLU A 128 -6.51 6.01 20.09
C GLU A 128 -7.12 6.84 18.97
N ARG A 129 -6.33 7.75 18.36
CA ARG A 129 -6.80 8.54 17.21
C ARG A 129 -7.16 7.66 16.03
N PHE A 130 -6.33 6.67 15.71
CA PHE A 130 -6.63 5.72 14.63
C PHE A 130 -7.96 5.02 14.85
N ASP A 131 -8.21 4.47 16.04
CA ASP A 131 -9.44 3.74 16.35
C ASP A 131 -10.66 4.65 16.21
N ARG A 132 -10.65 5.82 16.83
CA ARG A 132 -11.73 6.82 16.78
C ARG A 132 -11.98 7.32 15.34
N HIS A 133 -10.91 7.63 14.60
CA HIS A 133 -11.04 8.12 13.23
C HIS A 133 -11.54 7.02 12.28
N LEU A 134 -11.13 5.77 12.48
CA LEU A 134 -11.64 4.64 11.70
C LEU A 134 -13.14 4.44 11.92
N GLU A 135 -13.60 4.45 13.17
CA GLU A 135 -15.02 4.33 13.50
C GLU A 135 -15.84 5.45 12.85
N THR A 136 -15.39 6.70 12.97
CA THR A 136 -16.06 7.85 12.36
C THR A 136 -16.06 7.76 10.82
N LEU A 137 -14.95 7.38 10.22
CA LEU A 137 -14.81 7.20 8.77
C LEU A 137 -15.79 6.16 8.24
N LEU A 138 -15.85 4.99 8.87
CA LEU A 138 -16.73 3.90 8.44
C LEU A 138 -18.22 4.26 8.61
N ALA A 139 -18.58 4.83 9.74
CA ALA A 139 -19.95 5.30 9.99
C ALA A 139 -20.37 6.36 8.95
N ALA A 140 -19.49 7.32 8.65
CA ALA A 140 -19.77 8.35 7.65
C ALA A 140 -19.98 7.74 6.25
N LEU A 141 -19.08 6.84 5.81
CA LEU A 141 -19.18 6.17 4.51
C LEU A 141 -20.42 5.28 4.38
N ASP A 142 -20.87 4.70 5.49
CA ASP A 142 -22.14 3.93 5.56
C ASP A 142 -23.39 4.83 5.57
N GLY A 143 -23.22 6.16 5.62
CA GLY A 143 -24.31 7.13 5.62
C GLY A 143 -24.96 7.35 6.99
N GLN A 144 -24.27 6.94 8.06
CA GLN A 144 -24.71 7.20 9.43
C GLN A 144 -24.44 8.67 9.81
N GLU A 145 -25.12 9.12 10.86
CA GLU A 145 -24.88 10.40 11.47
C GLU A 145 -23.60 10.38 12.30
N VAL A 146 -22.70 11.32 12.02
CA VAL A 146 -21.40 11.44 12.69
C VAL A 146 -21.19 12.86 13.22
N ARG A 147 -20.27 13.02 14.16
CA ARG A 147 -19.87 14.31 14.73
C ARG A 147 -18.37 14.54 14.53
N ALA A 148 -18.00 15.80 14.31
CA ALA A 148 -16.60 16.22 14.44
C ALA A 148 -16.14 16.10 15.89
N GLU A 149 -14.81 16.10 16.09
CA GLU A 149 -14.21 15.99 17.43
C GLU A 149 -14.52 17.18 18.35
N GLU A 150 -14.91 18.32 17.77
CA GLU A 150 -15.31 19.51 18.53
C GLU A 150 -16.60 19.22 19.33
N PRO A 151 -16.62 19.38 20.66
CA PRO A 151 -17.78 19.04 21.49
C PRO A 151 -19.07 19.79 21.11
N SER A 152 -18.95 20.99 20.57
CA SER A 152 -20.08 21.83 20.11
C SER A 152 -20.57 21.46 18.71
N ALA A 153 -19.89 20.57 17.99
CA ALA A 153 -20.23 20.20 16.62
C ALA A 153 -21.64 19.57 16.55
N ARG A 154 -22.43 20.01 15.56
CA ARG A 154 -23.69 19.37 15.25
C ARG A 154 -23.47 18.06 14.52
N PRO A 155 -24.34 17.05 14.70
CA PRO A 155 -24.31 15.84 13.88
C PRO A 155 -24.51 16.19 12.40
N VAL A 156 -23.79 15.48 11.54
CA VAL A 156 -23.88 15.62 10.08
C VAL A 156 -23.96 14.26 9.42
N ARG A 157 -24.50 14.22 8.20
CA ARG A 157 -24.44 13.06 7.32
C ARG A 157 -23.80 13.48 6.01
N LEU A 158 -23.01 12.59 5.40
CA LEU A 158 -22.48 12.86 4.08
C LEU A 158 -23.61 13.01 3.06
N ASN A 159 -23.53 14.04 2.23
CA ASN A 159 -24.45 14.22 1.11
C ASN A 159 -24.04 13.41 -0.13
N VAL A 160 -22.78 12.97 -0.20
CA VAL A 160 -22.24 12.06 -1.23
C VAL A 160 -21.78 10.79 -0.55
N LEU A 161 -22.45 9.67 -0.84
CA LEU A 161 -22.08 8.35 -0.33
C LEU A 161 -21.37 7.56 -1.42
N PRO A 162 -20.49 6.59 -1.09
CA PRO A 162 -19.82 5.74 -2.07
C PRO A 162 -20.83 4.91 -2.89
N VAL A 163 -20.39 4.35 -4.00
CA VAL A 163 -21.14 3.34 -4.77
C VAL A 163 -21.18 2.02 -4.01
N GLN A 164 -20.04 1.63 -3.46
CA GLN A 164 -19.87 0.38 -2.72
C GLN A 164 -20.58 0.45 -1.36
N ARG A 165 -21.24 -0.64 -0.94
CA ARG A 165 -22.02 -0.71 0.30
C ARG A 165 -21.54 -1.85 1.20
N PRO A 166 -21.49 -1.66 2.52
CA PRO A 166 -21.76 -0.43 3.28
C PRO A 166 -20.70 0.67 3.02
N HIS A 167 -19.51 0.29 2.62
CA HIS A 167 -18.36 1.14 2.28
C HIS A 167 -17.40 0.38 1.34
N PRO A 168 -16.40 1.02 0.72
CA PRO A 168 -15.33 0.33 0.01
C PRO A 168 -14.63 -0.72 0.90
N PRO A 169 -14.06 -1.80 0.32
CA PRO A 169 -13.31 -2.79 1.09
C PRO A 169 -12.21 -2.15 1.92
N ILE A 170 -12.12 -2.54 3.21
CA ILE A 170 -11.17 -1.97 4.17
C ILE A 170 -9.97 -2.89 4.34
N TRP A 171 -8.80 -2.29 4.24
CA TRP A 171 -7.51 -2.91 4.48
C TRP A 171 -6.78 -2.21 5.61
N ILE A 172 -6.16 -2.94 6.51
CA ILE A 172 -5.32 -2.36 7.57
C ILE A 172 -3.90 -2.85 7.37
N ALA A 173 -2.97 -1.92 7.16
CA ALA A 173 -1.56 -2.26 7.05
C ALA A 173 -0.91 -2.33 8.44
N VAL A 174 -0.10 -3.34 8.63
CA VAL A 174 0.69 -3.53 9.86
C VAL A 174 2.16 -3.72 9.54
N GLN A 175 3.02 -3.18 10.41
CA GLN A 175 4.48 -3.32 10.35
C GLN A 175 5.04 -4.16 11.50
N ARG A 176 4.18 -4.64 12.39
CA ARG A 176 4.56 -5.45 13.55
C ARG A 176 3.56 -6.58 13.72
N ARG A 177 4.06 -7.78 13.95
CA ARG A 177 3.24 -8.98 14.16
C ARG A 177 2.20 -8.80 15.27
N GLU A 178 2.54 -8.09 16.33
CA GLU A 178 1.64 -7.85 17.47
C GLU A 178 0.37 -7.08 17.11
N ALA A 179 0.34 -6.44 15.93
CA ALA A 179 -0.86 -5.74 15.44
C ALA A 179 -1.80 -6.65 14.64
N ILE A 180 -1.38 -7.84 14.20
CA ILE A 180 -2.21 -8.78 13.42
C ILE A 180 -3.51 -9.15 14.14
N PRO A 181 -3.50 -9.51 15.45
CA PRO A 181 -4.74 -9.81 16.19
C PRO A 181 -5.74 -8.66 16.22
N PHE A 182 -5.26 -7.44 16.18
CA PHE A 182 -6.12 -6.26 16.14
C PHE A 182 -6.88 -6.14 14.81
N VAL A 183 -6.22 -6.43 13.68
CA VAL A 183 -6.84 -6.43 12.35
C VAL A 183 -7.85 -7.56 12.24
N ALA A 184 -7.47 -8.76 12.67
CA ALA A 184 -8.32 -9.94 12.63
C ALA A 184 -9.64 -9.74 13.39
N ARG A 185 -9.58 -9.26 14.65
CA ARG A 185 -10.78 -9.00 15.46
C ARG A 185 -11.75 -8.00 14.86
N ARG A 186 -11.29 -7.11 13.97
CA ARG A 186 -12.13 -6.16 13.23
C ARG A 186 -12.72 -6.74 11.95
N GLY A 187 -12.32 -7.94 11.56
CA GLY A 187 -12.72 -8.53 10.29
C GLY A 187 -12.25 -7.75 9.06
N ALA A 188 -11.25 -6.88 9.21
CA ALA A 188 -10.66 -6.14 8.12
C ALA A 188 -9.62 -6.98 7.38
N SER A 189 -9.38 -6.67 6.10
CA SER A 189 -8.32 -7.30 5.34
C SER A 189 -6.94 -6.81 5.79
N LEU A 190 -5.94 -7.69 5.76
CA LEU A 190 -4.59 -7.46 6.25
C LEU A 190 -3.63 -7.13 5.10
N ALA A 191 -2.83 -6.07 5.25
CA ALA A 191 -1.75 -5.76 4.33
C ALA A 191 -0.40 -5.80 5.05
N LEU A 192 0.56 -6.51 4.47
CA LEU A 192 1.89 -6.75 5.02
C LEU A 192 2.99 -6.27 4.05
N VAL A 193 4.09 -5.79 4.62
CA VAL A 193 5.38 -5.64 3.92
C VAL A 193 6.33 -6.70 4.51
N PRO A 194 6.40 -7.92 3.93
CA PRO A 194 6.97 -9.10 4.57
C PRO A 194 8.41 -8.90 5.04
N TYR A 195 9.30 -8.37 4.18
CA TYR A 195 10.70 -8.14 4.57
C TYR A 195 10.83 -7.16 5.76
N ALA A 196 9.73 -6.50 6.16
CA ALA A 196 9.67 -5.67 7.36
C ALA A 196 9.23 -6.45 8.60
N THR A 197 8.62 -7.60 8.49
CA THR A 197 8.03 -8.35 9.61
C THR A 197 8.65 -9.73 9.81
N VAL A 198 9.04 -10.42 8.74
CA VAL A 198 9.49 -11.82 8.73
C VAL A 198 10.77 -11.99 7.92
N ALA A 199 11.50 -13.08 8.17
CA ALA A 199 12.75 -13.39 7.49
C ALA A 199 12.54 -14.22 6.20
N ASN A 200 11.47 -15.01 6.11
CA ASN A 200 11.23 -15.95 5.03
C ASN A 200 9.73 -16.22 4.81
N PRO A 201 9.32 -16.86 3.69
CA PRO A 201 7.93 -17.18 3.40
C PRO A 201 7.26 -18.15 4.39
N GLU A 202 8.01 -18.99 5.08
CA GLU A 202 7.50 -19.93 6.08
C GLU A 202 6.99 -19.20 7.31
N GLU A 203 7.71 -18.16 7.77
CA GLU A 203 7.26 -17.28 8.85
C GLU A 203 6.04 -16.47 8.42
N LEU A 204 6.02 -15.97 7.17
CA LEU A 204 4.85 -15.29 6.60
C LEU A 204 3.62 -16.21 6.60
N ALA A 205 3.78 -17.47 6.21
CA ALA A 205 2.70 -18.46 6.26
C ALA A 205 2.15 -18.66 7.68
N ALA A 206 3.02 -18.60 8.69
CA ALA A 206 2.58 -18.69 10.10
C ALA A 206 1.77 -17.46 10.54
N GLU A 207 2.20 -16.26 10.14
CA GLU A 207 1.45 -15.01 10.42
C GLU A 207 0.08 -15.01 9.72
N ILE A 208 0.00 -15.48 8.48
CA ILE A 208 -1.26 -15.60 7.74
C ILE A 208 -2.21 -16.57 8.43
N ARG A 209 -1.73 -17.73 8.90
CA ARG A 209 -2.56 -18.71 9.64
C ARG A 209 -3.07 -18.09 10.94
N GLU A 210 -2.19 -17.46 11.72
CA GLU A 210 -2.56 -16.76 12.97
C GLU A 210 -3.64 -15.70 12.72
N PHE A 211 -3.53 -14.92 11.66
CA PHE A 211 -4.54 -13.95 11.25
C PHE A 211 -5.89 -14.61 10.98
N ARG A 212 -5.92 -15.69 10.18
CA ARG A 212 -7.15 -16.38 9.78
C ARG A 212 -7.85 -17.07 10.95
N GLU A 213 -7.09 -17.64 11.88
CA GLU A 213 -7.61 -18.31 13.09
C GLU A 213 -8.28 -17.32 14.06
N GLN A 214 -7.90 -16.05 14.01
CA GLN A 214 -8.44 -15.00 14.87
C GLN A 214 -9.58 -14.19 14.26
N LEU A 215 -9.97 -14.48 13.01
CA LEU A 215 -11.13 -13.85 12.39
C LEU A 215 -12.42 -14.24 13.11
N PRO A 216 -13.39 -13.31 13.25
CA PRO A 216 -14.73 -13.64 13.75
C PRO A 216 -15.40 -14.71 12.87
N GLU A 217 -16.26 -15.51 13.46
CA GLU A 217 -16.98 -16.56 12.75
C GLU A 217 -17.77 -16.00 11.56
N GLY A 218 -17.64 -16.65 10.40
CA GLY A 218 -18.31 -16.25 9.16
C GLY A 218 -17.69 -15.05 8.42
N VAL A 219 -16.68 -14.38 9.02
CA VAL A 219 -15.97 -13.27 8.36
C VAL A 219 -14.89 -13.81 7.43
N ARG A 220 -14.90 -13.30 6.21
CA ARG A 220 -13.82 -13.53 5.24
C ARG A 220 -13.04 -12.22 5.04
N ALA A 221 -11.78 -12.22 5.41
CA ALA A 221 -10.85 -11.14 5.18
C ALA A 221 -9.67 -11.64 4.35
N GLU A 222 -9.11 -10.76 3.54
CA GLU A 222 -8.03 -11.09 2.60
C GLU A 222 -6.69 -10.68 3.17
N VAL A 223 -5.61 -11.30 2.66
CA VAL A 223 -4.23 -10.96 2.98
C VAL A 223 -3.51 -10.50 1.73
N ALA A 224 -2.99 -9.27 1.75
CA ALA A 224 -2.13 -8.72 0.72
C ALA A 224 -0.69 -8.59 1.21
N VAL A 225 0.27 -8.84 0.32
CA VAL A 225 1.70 -8.70 0.61
C VAL A 225 2.38 -7.82 -0.43
N ALA A 226 3.19 -6.87 0.01
CA ALA A 226 3.96 -5.99 -0.87
C ALA A 226 5.35 -6.59 -1.13
N LEU A 227 5.70 -6.78 -2.41
CA LEU A 227 6.96 -7.35 -2.86
C LEU A 227 7.58 -6.45 -3.93
N HIS A 228 8.93 -6.35 -3.93
CA HIS A 228 9.62 -5.73 -5.05
C HIS A 228 9.63 -6.68 -6.25
N LEU A 229 9.12 -6.22 -7.39
CA LEU A 229 8.98 -7.05 -8.59
C LEU A 229 9.65 -6.38 -9.79
N TYR A 230 10.43 -7.17 -10.51
CA TYR A 230 10.91 -6.81 -11.84
C TYR A 230 10.85 -8.02 -12.77
N ALA A 231 10.14 -7.88 -13.87
CA ALA A 231 9.96 -8.90 -14.89
C ALA A 231 10.54 -8.40 -16.23
N GLY A 232 11.79 -8.72 -16.52
CA GLY A 232 12.50 -8.21 -17.69
C GLY A 232 13.84 -8.86 -17.92
N ALA A 233 14.54 -8.38 -18.96
CA ALA A 233 15.81 -8.94 -19.41
C ALA A 233 17.04 -8.54 -18.54
N GLN A 234 16.88 -7.58 -17.62
CA GLN A 234 18.00 -7.00 -16.89
C GLN A 234 17.82 -7.08 -15.36
N PRO A 235 17.76 -8.29 -14.76
CA PRO A 235 17.56 -8.44 -13.32
C PRO A 235 18.72 -7.84 -12.49
N GLY A 236 19.92 -7.74 -13.06
CA GLY A 236 21.07 -7.07 -12.43
C GLY A 236 20.82 -5.57 -12.23
N LEU A 237 20.29 -4.88 -13.25
CA LEU A 237 19.89 -3.46 -13.15
C LEU A 237 18.82 -3.26 -12.08
N ALA A 238 17.83 -4.14 -12.03
CA ALA A 238 16.77 -4.08 -11.02
C ALA A 238 17.33 -4.31 -9.60
N ARG A 239 18.28 -5.21 -9.42
CA ARG A 239 18.94 -5.43 -8.12
C ARG A 239 19.73 -4.20 -7.67
N GLU A 240 20.47 -3.55 -8.58
CA GLU A 240 21.14 -2.30 -8.27
C GLU A 240 20.15 -1.17 -7.92
N ALA A 241 19.02 -1.11 -8.63
CA ALA A 241 17.94 -0.18 -8.30
C ALA A 241 17.36 -0.46 -6.92
N LEU A 242 17.14 -1.73 -6.57
CA LEU A 242 16.68 -2.12 -5.24
C LEU A 242 17.68 -1.69 -4.16
N GLN A 243 18.97 -1.87 -4.38
CA GLN A 243 19.99 -1.41 -3.43
C GLN A 243 19.92 0.10 -3.23
N ARG A 244 19.84 0.89 -4.32
CA ARG A 244 19.67 2.36 -4.21
C ARG A 244 18.43 2.76 -3.45
N TYR A 245 17.33 2.04 -3.63
CA TYR A 245 16.08 2.26 -2.89
C TYR A 245 16.25 2.01 -1.39
N LEU A 246 16.92 0.90 -1.01
CA LEU A 246 17.17 0.55 0.38
C LEU A 246 18.12 1.56 1.06
N ASP A 247 19.18 1.97 0.37
CA ASP A 247 20.13 2.97 0.86
C ASP A 247 19.45 4.33 1.12
N ALA A 248 18.59 4.76 0.19
CA ALA A 248 17.82 5.98 0.36
C ALA A 248 16.86 5.90 1.55
N ARG A 249 16.19 4.77 1.73
CA ARG A 249 15.32 4.55 2.88
C ARG A 249 16.08 4.55 4.20
N LEU A 250 17.26 3.97 4.24
CA LEU A 250 18.10 3.99 5.42
C LEU A 250 18.56 5.42 5.78
N ALA A 251 18.83 6.24 4.77
CA ALA A 251 19.28 7.62 4.95
C ALA A 251 18.14 8.58 5.40
N THR A 252 16.91 8.32 4.98
CA THR A 252 15.79 9.27 5.14
C THR A 252 14.73 8.83 6.15
N GLN A 253 14.77 7.59 6.62
CA GLN A 253 13.64 7.00 7.33
C GLN A 253 13.81 6.83 8.82
N SER A 254 12.64 6.54 9.36
CA SER A 254 12.26 6.37 10.73
C SER A 254 13.27 5.55 11.52
N VAL A 255 13.39 5.91 12.78
CA VAL A 255 14.07 5.14 13.82
C VAL A 255 13.73 3.63 13.71
N PHE A 256 12.50 3.29 13.37
CA PHE A 256 12.05 1.90 13.19
C PHE A 256 12.81 1.12 12.11
N TYR A 257 13.05 1.69 10.92
CA TYR A 257 13.80 1.02 9.85
C TYR A 257 15.29 0.93 10.20
N GLN A 258 15.84 2.00 10.80
CA GLN A 258 17.22 2.02 11.27
C GLN A 258 17.45 0.98 12.38
N GLU A 259 16.57 0.90 13.39
CA GLU A 259 16.63 -0.14 14.42
C GLU A 259 16.55 -1.56 13.84
N LYS A 260 15.73 -1.74 12.82
CA LYS A 260 15.60 -3.03 12.15
C LYS A 260 16.87 -3.44 11.43
N VAL A 261 17.48 -2.54 10.66
CA VAL A 261 18.76 -2.77 9.98
C VAL A 261 19.89 -2.98 10.98
N GLN A 262 19.87 -2.28 12.14
CA GLN A 262 20.84 -2.52 13.22
C GLN A 262 20.71 -3.92 13.83
N ARG A 263 19.51 -4.46 13.94
CA ARG A 263 19.27 -5.82 14.44
C ARG A 263 19.62 -6.89 13.42
N ASP A 264 19.32 -6.62 12.14
CA ASP A 264 19.60 -7.52 11.03
C ASP A 264 19.95 -6.72 9.76
N PRO A 265 21.25 -6.62 9.43
CA PRO A 265 21.73 -5.90 8.25
C PRO A 265 21.19 -6.43 6.91
N HIS A 266 20.68 -7.67 6.86
CA HIS A 266 20.08 -8.23 5.64
C HIS A 266 18.90 -7.40 5.13
N HIS A 267 18.22 -6.64 6.01
CA HIS A 267 17.13 -5.76 5.58
C HIS A 267 17.57 -4.54 4.74
N ALA A 268 18.88 -4.24 4.68
CA ALA A 268 19.45 -3.21 3.84
C ALA A 268 20.24 -3.77 2.65
N ASP A 269 20.21 -5.07 2.40
CA ASP A 269 20.92 -5.75 1.31
C ASP A 269 19.94 -6.30 0.29
N ALA A 270 20.00 -5.77 -0.94
CA ALA A 270 19.12 -6.19 -2.03
C ALA A 270 19.26 -7.68 -2.38
N ARG A 271 20.48 -8.26 -2.28
CA ARG A 271 20.72 -9.69 -2.54
C ARG A 271 20.11 -10.55 -1.45
N ALA A 272 20.18 -10.11 -0.21
CA ALA A 272 19.58 -10.82 0.90
C ALA A 272 18.05 -10.84 0.81
N ILE A 273 17.42 -9.70 0.45
CA ILE A 273 15.97 -9.61 0.23
C ILE A 273 15.53 -10.46 -0.97
N GLU A 274 16.33 -10.51 -2.05
CA GLU A 274 16.07 -11.39 -3.19
C GLU A 274 16.21 -12.87 -2.80
N ALA A 275 17.23 -13.24 -2.03
CA ALA A 275 17.46 -14.58 -1.54
C ALA A 275 16.38 -15.07 -0.57
N SER A 276 15.84 -14.18 0.26
CA SER A 276 14.70 -14.48 1.14
C SER A 276 13.36 -14.67 0.39
N GLY A 277 13.32 -14.33 -0.91
CA GLY A 277 12.12 -14.47 -1.73
C GLY A 277 11.16 -13.29 -1.68
N PHE A 278 11.52 -12.18 -1.02
CA PHE A 278 10.68 -10.97 -0.93
C PHE A 278 11.01 -9.89 -1.98
N ALA A 279 12.02 -10.12 -2.82
CA ALA A 279 12.20 -9.45 -4.09
C ALA A 279 12.27 -10.50 -5.22
N LEU A 280 11.45 -10.36 -6.24
CA LEU A 280 11.38 -11.28 -7.35
C LEU A 280 11.85 -10.55 -8.61
N LEU A 281 13.10 -10.78 -8.98
CA LEU A 281 13.76 -10.15 -10.12
C LEU A 281 14.15 -11.24 -11.12
N GLY A 282 13.72 -11.14 -12.38
CA GLY A 282 14.00 -12.15 -13.39
C GLY A 282 13.20 -12.00 -14.67
N SER A 283 13.17 -13.04 -15.48
CA SER A 283 12.27 -13.09 -16.63
C SER A 283 10.80 -13.13 -16.18
N PRO A 284 9.85 -12.68 -17.03
CA PRO A 284 8.42 -12.67 -16.67
C PRO A 284 7.90 -14.03 -16.18
N ARG A 285 8.34 -15.11 -16.81
CA ARG A 285 7.94 -16.46 -16.44
C ARG A 285 8.49 -16.90 -15.08
N GLU A 286 9.78 -16.66 -14.84
CA GLU A 286 10.41 -17.00 -13.55
C GLU A 286 9.74 -16.24 -12.40
N VAL A 287 9.46 -14.93 -12.58
CA VAL A 287 8.78 -14.12 -11.58
C VAL A 287 7.36 -14.64 -11.34
N ALA A 288 6.59 -14.94 -12.40
CA ALA A 288 5.25 -15.49 -12.27
C ALA A 288 5.24 -16.85 -11.55
N ASP A 289 6.18 -17.75 -11.85
CA ASP A 289 6.29 -19.06 -11.20
C ASP A 289 6.64 -18.92 -9.70
N ARG A 290 7.52 -17.98 -9.34
CA ARG A 290 7.84 -17.70 -7.94
C ARG A 290 6.67 -17.06 -7.19
N LEU A 291 5.88 -16.19 -7.85
CA LEU A 291 4.67 -15.60 -7.26
C LEU A 291 3.61 -16.65 -6.90
N ARG A 292 3.45 -17.72 -7.69
CA ARG A 292 2.47 -18.78 -7.41
C ARG A 292 2.66 -19.42 -6.02
N ARG A 293 3.89 -19.48 -5.50
CA ARG A 293 4.19 -19.98 -4.16
C ARG A 293 3.53 -19.16 -3.05
N PHE A 294 3.30 -17.88 -3.27
CA PHE A 294 2.59 -17.04 -2.29
C PHE A 294 1.10 -17.42 -2.18
N ALA A 295 0.49 -17.90 -3.26
CA ALA A 295 -0.87 -18.45 -3.19
C ALA A 295 -0.94 -19.70 -2.31
N GLU A 296 0.08 -20.56 -2.36
CA GLU A 296 0.14 -21.80 -1.57
C GLU A 296 0.21 -21.55 -0.07
N ILE A 297 0.81 -20.43 0.35
CA ILE A 297 0.88 -20.01 1.75
C ILE A 297 -0.30 -19.15 2.20
N GLY A 298 -1.29 -18.91 1.32
CA GLY A 298 -2.55 -18.27 1.68
C GLY A 298 -2.60 -16.76 1.43
N VAL A 299 -1.70 -16.21 0.60
CA VAL A 299 -1.78 -14.81 0.14
C VAL A 299 -2.92 -14.68 -0.89
N ASP A 300 -3.79 -13.70 -0.71
CA ASP A 300 -4.91 -13.41 -1.62
C ASP A 300 -4.53 -12.40 -2.71
N GLU A 301 -3.61 -11.47 -2.40
CA GLU A 301 -3.16 -10.44 -3.33
C GLU A 301 -1.68 -10.11 -3.14
N VAL A 302 -0.91 -10.08 -4.23
CA VAL A 302 0.44 -9.55 -4.24
C VAL A 302 0.42 -8.13 -4.78
N LEU A 303 1.01 -7.21 -4.02
CA LEU A 303 1.18 -5.80 -4.33
C LEU A 303 2.61 -5.59 -4.84
N GLY A 304 2.79 -5.62 -6.15
CA GLY A 304 4.10 -5.47 -6.79
C GLY A 304 4.58 -4.01 -6.74
N ILE A 305 5.68 -3.77 -6.04
CA ILE A 305 6.42 -2.51 -6.13
C ILE A 305 7.35 -2.65 -7.35
N PHE A 306 7.05 -1.92 -8.42
CA PHE A 306 7.80 -1.97 -9.67
C PHE A 306 8.68 -0.72 -9.87
N ASP A 307 8.29 0.42 -9.30
CA ASP A 307 8.88 1.74 -9.49
C ASP A 307 9.85 2.09 -8.35
N PHE A 308 10.91 1.34 -8.19
CA PHE A 308 11.88 1.53 -7.12
C PHE A 308 13.27 1.94 -7.65
N GLY A 309 14.02 2.68 -6.82
CA GLY A 309 15.45 2.94 -6.97
C GLY A 309 15.85 3.59 -8.30
N GLY A 310 14.94 4.31 -8.95
CA GLY A 310 15.20 5.05 -10.17
C GLY A 310 15.16 4.25 -11.47
N LEU A 311 14.45 3.14 -11.48
CA LEU A 311 14.11 2.48 -12.73
C LEU A 311 13.38 3.47 -13.67
N ALA A 312 13.71 3.44 -14.95
CA ALA A 312 13.04 4.28 -15.92
C ALA A 312 11.56 3.91 -16.04
N ALA A 313 10.68 4.90 -16.21
CA ALA A 313 9.23 4.65 -16.33
C ALA A 313 8.87 3.66 -17.45
N SER A 314 9.61 3.69 -18.57
CA SER A 314 9.45 2.74 -19.66
C SER A 314 9.77 1.30 -19.26
N GLU A 315 10.82 1.10 -18.45
CA GLU A 315 11.20 -0.22 -17.90
C GLU A 315 10.15 -0.72 -16.93
N VAL A 316 9.68 0.15 -16.02
CA VAL A 316 8.61 -0.17 -15.06
C VAL A 316 7.35 -0.61 -15.79
N GLN A 317 6.89 0.18 -16.77
CA GLN A 317 5.69 -0.13 -17.54
C GLN A 317 5.84 -1.41 -18.39
N ALA A 318 7.02 -1.65 -18.95
CA ALA A 318 7.30 -2.87 -19.70
C ALA A 318 7.28 -4.10 -18.76
N SER A 319 7.90 -3.99 -17.59
CA SER A 319 7.92 -5.03 -16.55
C SER A 319 6.50 -5.39 -16.08
N VAL A 320 5.65 -4.38 -15.81
CA VAL A 320 4.26 -4.58 -15.41
C VAL A 320 3.46 -5.33 -16.46
N ARG A 321 3.55 -4.91 -17.74
CA ARG A 321 2.84 -5.57 -18.83
C ARG A 321 3.33 -7.00 -19.03
N ALA A 322 4.64 -7.20 -19.10
CA ALA A 322 5.24 -8.52 -19.33
C ALA A 322 4.89 -9.52 -18.20
N LEU A 323 4.90 -9.05 -16.94
CA LEU A 323 4.47 -9.89 -15.83
C LEU A 323 2.98 -10.19 -15.87
N GLY A 324 2.14 -9.20 -16.19
CA GLY A 324 0.70 -9.38 -16.34
C GLY A 324 0.35 -10.42 -17.42
N ASP A 325 1.06 -10.43 -18.53
CA ASP A 325 0.89 -11.44 -19.59
C ASP A 325 1.31 -12.84 -19.11
N ALA A 326 2.47 -12.95 -18.46
CA ALA A 326 2.97 -14.23 -17.93
C ALA A 326 2.13 -14.75 -16.75
N TRP A 327 1.46 -13.86 -16.02
CA TRP A 327 0.59 -14.23 -14.90
C TRP A 327 -0.72 -14.86 -15.35
N ARG A 328 -1.24 -14.45 -16.52
CA ARG A 328 -2.49 -14.97 -17.12
C ARG A 328 -2.29 -16.25 -17.94
N SER A 329 -1.04 -16.54 -18.35
CA SER A 329 -0.69 -17.75 -19.11
C SER A 329 -0.51 -18.97 -18.19
#